data_87a7f076a1d2b280f04fa8a7ed946fed
#
_entry.id   87a7f076a1d2b280f04fa8a7ed946fed
#
_cell.length_a   1.000
_cell.length_b   1.000
_cell.length_c   1.000
_cell.angle_alpha   90.00
_cell.angle_beta   90.00
_cell.angle_gamma   90.00
#
_symmetry.space_group_name_H-M   'P 1'
#
loop_
_entity.id
_entity.type
_entity.pdbx_description
1 polymer ?
#
loop_
_entity_poly.entity_id
_entity_poly.type
_entity_poly.pdbx_seq_one_letter_code
_entity_poly.pdbx_strand_id
1 'polypeptide(L)' 'MEIHPTAVISSGARLGTDVRVGPYAVIEDETEIGDGSEVGAHAVVKSY' A
#
# COMPACT_ATOMS: atom_id res chain seq x y z
N MET A 1 3.47 -10.27 -4.59
CA MET A 1 3.13 -9.14 -3.70
C MET A 1 3.87 -9.30 -2.39
N GLU A 2 4.51 -8.26 -1.95
CA GLU A 2 5.21 -8.26 -0.66
C GLU A 2 4.70 -7.11 0.19
N ILE A 3 4.13 -7.44 1.34
CA ILE A 3 3.62 -6.44 2.26
C ILE A 3 4.31 -6.65 3.60
N HIS A 4 5.03 -5.63 4.04
CA HIS A 4 5.71 -5.73 5.33
C HIS A 4 4.69 -5.89 6.45
N PRO A 5 4.96 -6.74 7.46
CA PRO A 5 3.98 -6.99 8.54
C PRO A 5 3.55 -5.74 9.31
N THR A 6 4.38 -4.70 9.33
CA THR A 6 4.04 -3.47 10.05
C THR A 6 3.24 -2.48 9.21
N ALA A 7 3.04 -2.75 7.92
CA ALA A 7 2.26 -1.86 7.08
C ALA A 7 0.78 -1.91 7.46
N VAL A 8 0.11 -0.77 7.36
CA VAL A 8 -1.31 -0.67 7.63
C VAL A 8 -2.04 -0.40 6.33
N ILE A 9 -2.84 -1.35 5.89
CA ILE A 9 -3.56 -1.24 4.63
C ILE A 9 -5.05 -1.36 4.93
N SER A 10 -5.80 -0.32 4.59
CA SER A 10 -7.24 -0.33 4.82
C SER A 10 -7.92 -1.35 3.92
N SER A 11 -9.02 -1.91 4.40
CA SER A 11 -9.73 -2.98 3.69
C SER A 11 -10.28 -2.52 2.34
N GLY A 12 -10.53 -1.23 2.19
CA GLY A 12 -11.03 -0.68 0.92
C GLY A 12 -9.94 -0.32 -0.08
N ALA A 13 -8.67 -0.52 0.26
CA ALA A 13 -7.58 -0.24 -0.66
C ALA A 13 -7.47 -1.36 -1.70
N ARG A 14 -7.12 -0.99 -2.93
CA ARG A 14 -6.96 -1.95 -4.03
C ARG A 14 -5.51 -1.97 -4.45
N LEU A 15 -4.89 -3.12 -4.33
CA LEU A 15 -3.50 -3.30 -4.73
C LEU A 15 -3.44 -4.17 -5.97
N GLY A 16 -2.64 -3.73 -6.93
CA GLY A 16 -2.45 -4.49 -8.16
C GLY A 16 -1.54 -5.69 -7.96
N THR A 17 -1.04 -6.23 -9.06
CA THR A 17 -0.16 -7.40 -9.06
C THR A 17 1.27 -6.96 -8.77
N ASP A 18 2.00 -7.76 -7.99
CA ASP A 18 3.42 -7.53 -7.71
C ASP A 18 3.70 -6.18 -7.04
N VAL A 19 2.79 -5.72 -6.19
CA VAL A 19 2.99 -4.51 -5.41
C VAL A 19 3.85 -4.83 -4.20
N ARG A 20 4.77 -3.93 -3.88
CA ARG A 20 5.61 -4.04 -2.68
C ARG A 20 5.30 -2.90 -1.73
N VAL A 21 5.05 -3.24 -0.47
CA VAL A 21 4.74 -2.24 0.55
C VAL A 21 5.76 -2.35 1.66
N GLY A 22 6.45 -1.26 1.94
CA GLY A 22 7.52 -1.21 2.94
C GLY A 22 7.01 -1.11 4.36
N PRO A 23 7.93 -1.12 5.34
CA PRO A 23 7.55 -1.08 6.76
C PRO A 23 6.89 0.25 7.12
N TYR A 24 5.89 0.17 8.00
CA TYR A 24 5.17 1.32 8.55
C TYR A 24 4.49 2.17 7.48
N ALA A 25 4.30 1.64 6.28
CA ALA A 25 3.51 2.33 5.27
C ALA A 25 2.04 2.30 5.65
N VAL A 26 1.31 3.37 5.30
CA VAL A 26 -0.12 3.45 5.57
C VAL A 26 -0.84 3.71 4.25
N ILE A 27 -1.75 2.81 3.88
CA ILE A 27 -2.54 2.95 2.66
C ILE A 27 -4.00 3.05 3.08
N GLU A 28 -4.63 4.19 2.78
CA GLU A 28 -5.98 4.48 3.24
C GLU A 28 -7.04 3.88 2.32
N ASP A 29 -8.29 3.94 2.79
CA ASP A 29 -9.42 3.44 2.03
C ASP A 29 -9.53 4.13 0.67
N GLU A 30 -10.10 3.41 -0.27
CA GLU A 30 -10.41 3.93 -1.61
C GLU A 30 -9.17 4.36 -2.39
N THR A 31 -8.02 3.81 -2.00
CA THR A 31 -6.77 4.03 -2.70
C THR A 31 -6.56 2.90 -3.70
N GLU A 32 -6.03 3.22 -4.86
CA GLU A 32 -5.71 2.22 -5.86
C GLU A 32 -4.24 2.31 -6.20
N ILE A 33 -3.54 1.19 -6.04
CA ILE A 33 -2.10 1.10 -6.34
C ILE A 33 -1.95 0.22 -7.58
N GLY A 34 -1.33 0.76 -8.61
CA GLY A 34 -1.16 0.04 -9.88
C GLY A 34 -0.20 -1.13 -9.79
N ASP A 35 -0.24 -1.98 -10.79
CA ASP A 35 0.63 -3.16 -10.86
C ASP A 35 2.10 -2.76 -10.85
N GLY A 36 2.91 -3.53 -10.14
CA GLY A 36 4.34 -3.33 -10.09
C GLY A 36 4.79 -2.13 -9.28
N SER A 37 3.88 -1.48 -8.57
CA SER A 37 4.21 -0.30 -7.77
C SER A 37 4.97 -0.69 -6.51
N GLU A 38 5.76 0.25 -6.01
CA GLU A 38 6.47 0.07 -4.76
C GLU A 38 6.14 1.22 -3.83
N VAL A 39 5.69 0.90 -2.63
CA VAL A 39 5.39 1.89 -1.59
C VAL A 39 6.54 1.84 -0.58
N GLY A 40 7.23 2.95 -0.42
CA GLY A 40 8.40 3.01 0.46
C GLY A 40 8.04 2.94 1.93
N ALA A 41 9.09 2.82 2.77
CA ALA A 41 8.92 2.80 4.21
C ALA A 41 8.31 4.13 4.69
N HIS A 42 7.41 4.05 5.67
CA HIS A 42 6.75 5.21 6.28
C HIS A 42 5.93 6.05 5.30
N ALA A 43 5.68 5.56 4.11
CA ALA A 43 4.86 6.30 3.15
C ALA A 43 3.40 6.32 3.59
N VAL A 44 2.71 7.42 3.29
CA VAL A 44 1.28 7.52 3.54
C VAL A 44 0.59 7.78 2.21
N VAL A 45 -0.28 6.86 1.81
CA VAL A 45 -1.04 6.98 0.57
C VAL A 45 -2.49 7.27 0.95
N LYS A 46 -2.95 8.44 0.61
CA LYS A 46 -4.30 8.88 0.97
C LYS A 46 -5.23 8.86 -0.23
N SER A 47 -6.49 8.61 0.03
CA SER A 47 -7.51 8.74 -0.98
C SER A 47 -7.98 10.19 -1.07
N TYR A 48 -8.53 10.56 -2.22
CA TYR A 48 -9.11 11.89 -2.43
C TYR A 48 -10.49 11.77 -3.01
#